data_2af07c19107fa0baef4eac1afd1196b8
#
_entry.id   2af07c19107fa0baef4eac1afd1196b8
#
_cell.length_a   1.000
_cell.length_b   1.000
_cell.length_c   1.000
_cell.angle_alpha   90.00
_cell.angle_beta   90.00
_cell.angle_gamma   90.00
#
_symmetry.space_group_name_H-M   'P 1'
#
loop_
_entity.id
_entity.type
_entity.pdbx_description
1 polymer ?
#
loop_
_entity_poly.entity_id
_entity_poly.type
_entity_poly.pdbx_seq_one_letter_code
_entity_poly.pdbx_strand_id
1 'polypeptide(L)'
;MYKFDYIPKQESDINDSLINLYGSHLLALYAALKPIYDGKDYAVKPALPFLLWPKNNGNDWTNADLKVMIYGRETNGWDNPDSRERKMEPNWALNNSDDVRKEIDAIQNIYDGYFNFTIKQEQNNRFFNLGLYPIVESIKLALPSIKVSYLWNEISKIGNGYNIHKDKVSCGKPKTYIHDIEMKHFNVSQGEIDILKPDVIIFLAGKDATPYILEKFNIITSHAPSLEFPEISEITISNVKYVLKTNFNHPSRGLSKETRDKNYPEIVRRIKQQFGL
;
A
#
# COMPACT_ATOMS: atom_id res chain seq x y z
N MET A 1 -5.97 -23.76 -8.64
CA MET A 1 -7.22 -23.23 -8.09
C MET A 1 -7.04 -23.06 -6.58
N TYR A 2 -6.63 -21.89 -6.11
CA TYR A 2 -6.53 -21.62 -4.69
C TYR A 2 -7.95 -21.49 -4.15
N LYS A 3 -8.42 -22.49 -3.44
CA LYS A 3 -9.56 -22.31 -2.55
C LYS A 3 -9.06 -21.47 -1.38
N PHE A 4 -9.49 -20.22 -1.33
CA PHE A 4 -9.38 -19.44 -0.11
C PHE A 4 -10.39 -20.02 0.86
N ASP A 5 -9.95 -20.89 1.76
CA ASP A 5 -10.79 -21.33 2.85
C ASP A 5 -11.07 -20.11 3.72
N TYR A 6 -12.34 -19.72 3.78
CA TYR A 6 -12.81 -18.66 4.67
C TYR A 6 -12.50 -19.06 6.10
N ILE A 7 -11.48 -18.46 6.68
CA ILE A 7 -11.22 -18.57 8.12
C ILE A 7 -11.94 -17.37 8.78
N PRO A 8 -12.98 -17.61 9.60
CA PRO A 8 -13.62 -16.53 10.36
C PRO A 8 -12.56 -15.83 11.22
N LYS A 9 -12.40 -14.52 11.00
CA LYS A 9 -11.42 -13.71 11.72
C LYS A 9 -11.93 -13.45 13.13
N GLN A 10 -11.09 -13.68 14.14
CA GLN A 10 -11.25 -12.98 15.41
C GLN A 10 -10.89 -11.52 15.14
N GLU A 11 -11.93 -10.68 15.10
CA GLU A 11 -11.83 -9.29 14.72
C GLU A 11 -11.12 -8.52 15.81
N SER A 12 -10.11 -7.74 15.45
CA SER A 12 -9.59 -6.67 16.28
C SER A 12 -10.40 -5.41 15.97
N ASP A 13 -10.60 -4.53 16.94
CA ASP A 13 -11.26 -3.23 16.74
C ASP A 13 -10.71 -2.43 15.57
N ILE A 14 -9.41 -2.60 15.29
CA ILE A 14 -8.72 -1.99 14.15
C ILE A 14 -9.25 -2.53 12.82
N ASN A 15 -9.45 -3.85 12.70
CA ASN A 15 -9.94 -4.44 11.45
C ASN A 15 -11.40 -4.06 11.19
N ASP A 16 -12.25 -4.04 12.22
CA ASP A 16 -13.62 -3.56 12.10
C ASP A 16 -13.69 -2.10 11.68
N SER A 17 -12.79 -1.27 12.22
CA SER A 17 -12.68 0.14 11.83
C SER A 17 -12.26 0.30 10.36
N LEU A 18 -11.34 -0.53 9.86
CA LEU A 18 -10.94 -0.55 8.45
C LEU A 18 -12.09 -1.05 7.56
N ILE A 19 -12.80 -2.11 7.96
CA ILE A 19 -13.96 -2.62 7.23
C ILE A 19 -15.03 -1.52 7.11
N ASN A 20 -15.32 -0.80 8.19
CA ASN A 20 -16.28 0.30 8.18
C ASN A 20 -15.81 1.46 7.28
N LEU A 21 -14.53 1.82 7.32
CA LEU A 21 -13.95 2.82 6.43
C LEU A 21 -14.14 2.40 4.96
N TYR A 22 -13.71 1.21 4.59
CA TYR A 22 -13.81 0.73 3.22
C TYR A 22 -15.25 0.56 2.77
N GLY A 23 -16.11 0.00 3.63
CA GLY A 23 -17.52 -0.24 3.34
C GLY A 23 -18.28 1.04 3.03
N SER A 24 -17.96 2.15 3.69
CA SER A 24 -18.57 3.44 3.43
C SER A 24 -18.28 4.01 2.03
N HIS A 25 -17.23 3.52 1.37
CA HIS A 25 -16.76 3.99 0.07
C HIS A 25 -17.00 2.99 -1.07
N LEU A 26 -17.04 1.69 -0.77
CA LEU A 26 -16.95 0.62 -1.78
C LEU A 26 -18.11 0.64 -2.77
N LEU A 27 -19.34 0.87 -2.32
CA LEU A 27 -20.51 0.92 -3.20
C LEU A 27 -20.44 2.07 -4.21
N ALA A 28 -20.04 3.26 -3.74
CA ALA A 28 -19.89 4.42 -4.63
C ALA A 28 -18.75 4.21 -5.61
N LEU A 29 -17.64 3.62 -5.15
CA LEU A 29 -16.53 3.24 -6.00
C LEU A 29 -16.96 2.27 -7.10
N TYR A 30 -17.63 1.17 -6.74
CA TYR A 30 -18.04 0.16 -7.70
C TYR A 30 -19.06 0.70 -8.71
N ALA A 31 -20.00 1.53 -8.27
CA ALA A 31 -20.93 2.21 -9.17
C ALA A 31 -20.18 3.08 -10.20
N ALA A 32 -19.11 3.77 -9.78
CA ALA A 32 -18.29 4.59 -10.68
C ALA A 32 -17.37 3.77 -11.60
N LEU A 33 -16.89 2.62 -11.16
CA LEU A 33 -16.01 1.75 -11.95
C LEU A 33 -16.77 0.87 -12.96
N LYS A 34 -18.01 0.50 -12.65
CA LYS A 34 -18.80 -0.41 -13.51
C LYS A 34 -18.89 0.00 -14.97
N PRO A 35 -19.16 1.27 -15.33
CA PRO A 35 -19.17 1.70 -16.73
C PRO A 35 -17.83 1.50 -17.45
N ILE A 36 -16.70 1.57 -16.73
CA ILE A 36 -15.36 1.31 -17.30
C ILE A 36 -15.19 -0.18 -17.59
N TYR A 37 -15.69 -1.04 -16.70
CA TYR A 37 -15.62 -2.49 -16.90
C TYR A 37 -16.50 -2.94 -18.06
N ASP A 38 -17.72 -2.44 -18.14
CA ASP A 38 -18.69 -2.82 -19.16
C ASP A 38 -18.39 -2.14 -20.52
N GLY A 39 -17.73 -0.98 -20.49
CA GLY A 39 -17.44 -0.17 -21.67
C GLY A 39 -16.31 -0.72 -22.53
N LYS A 40 -16.48 -0.61 -23.87
CA LYS A 40 -15.43 -0.97 -24.85
C LYS A 40 -14.44 0.16 -25.10
N ASP A 41 -14.76 1.38 -24.66
CA ASP A 41 -13.94 2.57 -24.90
C ASP A 41 -12.69 2.64 -24.00
N TYR A 42 -12.65 1.83 -22.96
CA TYR A 42 -11.56 1.78 -22.01
C TYR A 42 -10.67 0.55 -22.21
N ALA A 43 -9.52 0.75 -22.84
CA ALA A 43 -8.56 -0.32 -23.08
C ALA A 43 -8.00 -0.95 -21.80
N VAL A 44 -7.92 -0.16 -20.70
CA VAL A 44 -7.39 -0.60 -19.41
C VAL A 44 -8.52 -0.62 -18.39
N LYS A 45 -8.82 -1.80 -17.87
CA LYS A 45 -9.75 -1.98 -16.76
C LYS A 45 -9.00 -1.70 -15.44
N PRO A 46 -9.67 -1.10 -14.44
CA PRO A 46 -9.05 -0.90 -13.11
C PRO A 46 -8.81 -2.23 -12.40
N ALA A 47 -7.82 -2.25 -11.52
CA ALA A 47 -7.63 -3.32 -10.55
C ALA A 47 -8.66 -3.21 -9.41
N LEU A 48 -8.80 -4.27 -8.60
CA LEU A 48 -9.51 -4.19 -7.32
C LEU A 48 -8.85 -3.18 -6.40
N PRO A 49 -9.60 -2.54 -5.49
CA PRO A 49 -9.02 -1.62 -4.53
C PRO A 49 -8.05 -2.34 -3.60
N PHE A 50 -6.95 -1.67 -3.27
CA PHE A 50 -5.96 -2.18 -2.34
C PHE A 50 -6.43 -1.92 -0.90
N LEU A 51 -6.78 -2.98 -0.18
CA LEU A 51 -7.31 -2.92 1.18
C LEU A 51 -6.31 -3.53 2.16
N LEU A 52 -5.98 -2.78 3.20
CA LEU A 52 -5.04 -3.23 4.22
C LEU A 52 -5.69 -4.25 5.16
N TRP A 53 -4.85 -5.19 5.59
CA TRP A 53 -5.16 -6.04 6.72
C TRP A 53 -3.96 -6.14 7.67
N PRO A 54 -4.03 -5.45 8.85
CA PRO A 54 -2.91 -5.38 9.78
C PRO A 54 -2.57 -6.69 10.48
N LYS A 55 -3.43 -7.70 10.40
CA LYS A 55 -3.17 -9.02 10.96
C LYS A 55 -2.43 -9.88 9.96
N ASN A 56 -1.14 -10.03 10.13
CA ASN A 56 -0.35 -10.94 9.32
C ASN A 56 0.64 -11.74 10.16
N ASN A 57 1.15 -12.80 9.61
CA ASN A 57 1.95 -13.83 10.26
C ASN A 57 3.13 -13.28 11.07
N GLY A 58 2.97 -13.21 12.39
CA GLY A 58 4.00 -12.80 13.34
C GLY A 58 4.29 -11.30 13.40
N ASN A 59 3.53 -10.50 12.66
CA ASN A 59 3.63 -9.05 12.66
C ASN A 59 2.43 -8.47 13.42
N ASP A 60 2.57 -8.40 14.74
CA ASP A 60 1.53 -7.91 15.64
C ASP A 60 1.52 -6.38 15.65
N TRP A 61 0.69 -5.80 14.79
CA TRP A 61 0.56 -4.36 14.69
C TRP A 61 0.06 -3.72 15.98
N THR A 62 -0.88 -4.36 16.64
CA THR A 62 -1.56 -3.79 17.82
C THR A 62 -0.61 -3.59 19.01
N ASN A 63 0.25 -4.57 19.26
CA ASN A 63 1.15 -4.60 20.40
C ASN A 63 2.62 -4.24 20.05
N ALA A 64 2.84 -3.56 18.92
CA ALA A 64 4.17 -3.11 18.52
C ALA A 64 4.57 -1.84 19.29
N ASP A 65 5.86 -1.76 19.64
CA ASP A 65 6.46 -0.56 20.24
C ASP A 65 6.74 0.50 19.16
N LEU A 66 7.00 0.06 17.93
CA LEU A 66 7.23 0.91 16.77
C LEU A 66 6.45 0.38 15.56
N LYS A 67 5.53 1.18 15.08
CA LYS A 67 4.64 0.89 13.94
C LYS A 67 5.14 1.61 12.69
N VAL A 68 5.62 0.86 11.71
CA VAL A 68 6.20 1.40 10.47
C VAL A 68 5.29 1.08 9.28
N MET A 69 4.80 2.09 8.58
CA MET A 69 4.04 1.91 7.34
C MET A 69 4.89 2.33 6.14
N ILE A 70 5.04 1.43 5.16
CA ILE A 70 5.86 1.65 3.99
C ILE A 70 4.98 1.69 2.76
N TYR A 71 4.98 2.85 2.08
CA TYR A 71 4.20 3.06 0.88
C TYR A 71 5.00 2.78 -0.38
N GLY A 72 4.44 1.91 -1.23
CA GLY A 72 4.75 1.85 -2.65
C GLY A 72 3.96 2.91 -3.42
N ARG A 73 3.99 2.82 -4.75
CA ARG A 73 3.34 3.81 -5.61
C ARG A 73 1.98 3.37 -6.12
N GLU A 74 1.93 2.16 -6.68
CA GLU A 74 0.74 1.59 -7.32
C GLU A 74 0.73 0.06 -7.22
N THR A 75 -0.45 -0.51 -7.27
CA THR A 75 -0.69 -1.94 -7.00
C THR A 75 -0.20 -2.90 -8.08
N ASN A 76 0.15 -2.45 -9.29
CA ASN A 76 0.72 -3.25 -10.38
C ASN A 76 0.01 -4.60 -10.65
N GLY A 77 -1.34 -4.62 -10.59
CA GLY A 77 -2.11 -5.85 -10.80
C GLY A 77 -1.99 -6.85 -9.65
N TRP A 78 -1.85 -6.37 -8.43
CA TRP A 78 -1.73 -7.13 -7.19
C TRP A 78 -2.87 -8.13 -6.95
N ASP A 79 -4.05 -7.85 -7.51
CA ASP A 79 -5.24 -8.68 -7.47
C ASP A 79 -5.19 -9.90 -8.41
N ASN A 80 -4.11 -10.03 -9.17
CA ASN A 80 -3.86 -11.16 -10.03
C ASN A 80 -2.45 -11.74 -9.77
N PRO A 81 -2.26 -12.51 -8.68
CA PRO A 81 -0.98 -13.12 -8.35
C PRO A 81 -0.52 -14.14 -9.40
N ASP A 82 -1.45 -14.70 -10.17
CA ASP A 82 -1.16 -15.59 -11.27
C ASP A 82 -1.54 -14.90 -12.59
N SER A 83 -0.55 -14.28 -13.23
CA SER A 83 -0.71 -13.44 -14.43
C SER A 83 -1.33 -14.18 -15.63
N ARG A 84 -1.63 -15.46 -15.51
CA ARG A 84 -2.09 -16.31 -16.61
C ARG A 84 -3.57 -16.69 -16.53
N GLU A 85 -4.23 -16.69 -15.38
CA GLU A 85 -5.51 -17.40 -15.30
C GLU A 85 -6.71 -16.69 -14.67
N ARG A 86 -6.63 -15.66 -13.88
CA ARG A 86 -7.85 -15.01 -13.38
C ARG A 86 -7.67 -13.57 -12.88
N LYS A 87 -8.41 -12.72 -13.57
CA LYS A 87 -8.88 -11.44 -13.05
C LYS A 87 -9.87 -11.73 -11.92
N MET A 88 -9.59 -11.30 -10.72
CA MET A 88 -10.68 -11.11 -9.79
C MET A 88 -11.49 -9.90 -10.28
N GLU A 89 -12.74 -10.15 -10.60
CA GLU A 89 -13.66 -9.08 -10.95
C GLU A 89 -14.39 -8.62 -9.69
N PRO A 90 -14.68 -7.32 -9.57
CA PRO A 90 -15.51 -6.83 -8.49
C PRO A 90 -16.84 -7.55 -8.44
N ASN A 91 -17.34 -7.82 -7.25
CA ASN A 91 -18.70 -8.30 -7.10
C ASN A 91 -19.69 -7.14 -7.34
N TRP A 92 -20.23 -7.05 -8.56
CA TRP A 92 -21.16 -6.00 -8.93
C TRP A 92 -22.55 -6.11 -8.28
N ALA A 93 -22.83 -7.21 -7.59
CA ALA A 93 -24.13 -7.51 -6.97
C ALA A 93 -24.12 -7.27 -5.46
N LEU A 94 -23.50 -6.18 -4.99
CA LEU A 94 -23.51 -5.79 -3.58
C LEU A 94 -24.88 -5.16 -3.25
N ASN A 95 -25.73 -5.89 -2.53
CA ASN A 95 -27.10 -5.46 -2.24
C ASN A 95 -27.33 -5.02 -0.79
N ASN A 96 -26.43 -5.39 0.11
CA ASN A 96 -26.56 -5.12 1.54
C ASN A 96 -25.17 -5.05 2.22
N SER A 97 -25.14 -4.72 3.51
CA SER A 97 -23.93 -4.58 4.30
C SER A 97 -23.13 -5.89 4.40
N ASP A 98 -23.80 -7.04 4.41
CA ASP A 98 -23.12 -8.34 4.52
C ASP A 98 -22.40 -8.69 3.21
N ASP A 99 -22.96 -8.33 2.06
CA ASP A 99 -22.29 -8.51 0.77
C ASP A 99 -21.05 -7.61 0.68
N VAL A 100 -21.17 -6.34 1.12
CA VAL A 100 -20.04 -5.41 1.19
C VAL A 100 -18.94 -5.94 2.10
N ARG A 101 -19.28 -6.47 3.28
CA ARG A 101 -18.32 -7.05 4.21
C ARG A 101 -17.61 -8.25 3.62
N LYS A 102 -18.34 -9.17 2.99
CA LYS A 102 -17.75 -10.35 2.32
C LYS A 102 -16.78 -9.94 1.20
N GLU A 103 -17.13 -8.92 0.43
CA GLU A 103 -16.25 -8.40 -0.62
C GLU A 103 -14.96 -7.81 -0.04
N ILE A 104 -15.06 -7.00 1.02
CA ILE A 104 -13.91 -6.45 1.73
C ILE A 104 -13.03 -7.57 2.27
N ASP A 105 -13.62 -8.57 2.92
CA ASP A 105 -12.90 -9.73 3.46
C ASP A 105 -12.18 -10.50 2.35
N ALA A 106 -12.82 -10.70 1.20
CA ALA A 106 -12.20 -11.36 0.06
C ALA A 106 -10.97 -10.59 -0.46
N ILE A 107 -11.08 -9.27 -0.58
CA ILE A 107 -9.99 -8.41 -1.03
C ILE A 107 -8.86 -8.35 0.02
N GLN A 108 -9.19 -8.26 1.32
CA GLN A 108 -8.19 -8.31 2.39
C GLN A 108 -7.46 -9.66 2.46
N ASN A 109 -8.12 -10.76 2.09
CA ASN A 109 -7.47 -12.07 1.98
C ASN A 109 -6.45 -12.10 0.82
N ILE A 110 -6.68 -11.35 -0.26
CA ILE A 110 -5.67 -11.20 -1.32
C ILE A 110 -4.43 -10.48 -0.76
N TYR A 111 -4.63 -9.40 0.00
CA TYR A 111 -3.53 -8.69 0.66
C TYR A 111 -2.71 -9.63 1.55
N ASP A 112 -3.37 -10.41 2.40
CA ASP A 112 -2.70 -11.37 3.28
C ASP A 112 -1.96 -12.45 2.49
N GLY A 113 -2.62 -13.04 1.51
CA GLY A 113 -2.03 -14.06 0.64
C GLY A 113 -0.84 -13.54 -0.13
N TYR A 114 -0.94 -12.34 -0.72
CA TYR A 114 0.13 -11.73 -1.49
C TYR A 114 1.33 -11.37 -0.61
N PHE A 115 1.10 -10.76 0.54
CA PHE A 115 2.15 -10.39 1.48
C PHE A 115 2.87 -11.64 2.02
N ASN A 116 2.13 -12.67 2.44
CA ASN A 116 2.69 -13.93 2.94
C ASN A 116 3.38 -14.75 1.86
N PHE A 117 2.80 -14.78 0.64
CA PHE A 117 3.38 -15.50 -0.49
C PHE A 117 4.72 -14.88 -0.91
N THR A 118 4.79 -13.57 -0.98
CA THR A 118 6.01 -12.85 -1.36
C THR A 118 7.11 -13.03 -0.31
N ILE A 119 6.74 -13.09 0.97
CA ILE A 119 7.69 -13.38 2.07
C ILE A 119 8.23 -14.81 1.98
N LYS A 120 7.38 -15.80 1.69
CA LYS A 120 7.74 -17.22 1.77
C LYS A 120 8.45 -17.75 0.53
N GLN A 121 8.25 -17.15 -0.64
CA GLN A 121 8.70 -17.75 -1.90
C GLN A 121 9.90 -17.07 -2.56
N GLU A 122 10.56 -16.11 -1.90
CA GLU A 122 11.71 -15.38 -2.50
C GLU A 122 11.42 -14.86 -3.92
N GLN A 123 10.15 -14.60 -4.23
CA GLN A 123 9.80 -14.17 -5.56
C GLN A 123 10.49 -12.84 -5.86
N ASN A 124 10.90 -12.68 -7.12
CA ASN A 124 11.60 -11.50 -7.68
C ASN A 124 10.76 -10.21 -7.67
N ASN A 125 9.99 -9.97 -6.60
CA ASN A 125 9.34 -8.68 -6.41
C ASN A 125 10.37 -7.67 -5.93
N ARG A 126 10.85 -6.86 -6.85
CA ARG A 126 11.91 -5.87 -6.57
C ARG A 126 11.52 -4.85 -5.52
N PHE A 127 10.24 -4.50 -5.40
CA PHE A 127 9.80 -3.58 -4.35
C PHE A 127 10.04 -4.16 -2.96
N PHE A 128 9.66 -5.42 -2.75
CA PHE A 128 9.88 -6.10 -1.48
C PHE A 128 11.37 -6.39 -1.23
N ASN A 129 12.05 -6.98 -2.20
CA ASN A 129 13.43 -7.45 -2.03
C ASN A 129 14.47 -6.33 -2.02
N LEU A 130 14.22 -5.21 -2.70
CA LEU A 130 15.16 -4.09 -2.77
C LEU A 130 14.71 -2.87 -1.95
N GLY A 131 13.46 -2.83 -1.52
CA GLY A 131 12.86 -1.71 -0.79
C GLY A 131 12.42 -2.11 0.61
N LEU A 132 11.24 -2.71 0.71
CA LEU A 132 10.55 -2.93 1.98
C LEU A 132 11.38 -3.76 2.98
N TYR A 133 11.77 -4.99 2.60
CA TYR A 133 12.48 -5.88 3.54
C TYR A 133 13.83 -5.35 3.98
N PRO A 134 14.72 -4.85 3.11
CA PRO A 134 15.99 -4.29 3.57
C PRO A 134 15.83 -3.15 4.56
N ILE A 135 14.83 -2.28 4.40
CA ILE A 135 14.56 -1.20 5.34
C ILE A 135 14.05 -1.75 6.67
N VAL A 136 13.05 -2.64 6.65
CA VAL A 136 12.49 -3.24 7.86
C VAL A 136 13.54 -4.01 8.65
N GLU A 137 14.32 -4.85 7.99
CA GLU A 137 15.39 -5.60 8.64
C GLU A 137 16.48 -4.66 9.21
N SER A 138 16.83 -3.60 8.49
CA SER A 138 17.78 -2.60 9.01
C SER A 138 17.25 -1.90 10.26
N ILE A 139 15.94 -1.58 10.30
CA ILE A 139 15.29 -1.00 11.49
C ILE A 139 15.32 -2.00 12.65
N LYS A 140 14.93 -3.26 12.44
CA LYS A 140 14.94 -4.31 13.46
C LYS A 140 16.34 -4.58 14.01
N LEU A 141 17.34 -4.67 13.14
CA LEU A 141 18.74 -4.87 13.55
C LEU A 141 19.28 -3.68 14.36
N ALA A 142 18.88 -2.48 14.01
CA ALA A 142 19.29 -1.26 14.73
C ALA A 142 18.56 -1.06 16.07
N LEU A 143 17.42 -1.73 16.27
CA LEU A 143 16.52 -1.61 17.41
C LEU A 143 16.15 -2.99 17.99
N PRO A 144 17.14 -3.80 18.44
CA PRO A 144 16.88 -5.20 18.80
C PRO A 144 15.99 -5.39 20.03
N SER A 145 15.85 -4.38 20.87
CA SER A 145 14.99 -4.40 22.06
C SER A 145 13.59 -3.84 21.82
N ILE A 146 13.31 -3.36 20.60
CA ILE A 146 12.03 -2.74 20.23
C ILE A 146 11.23 -3.71 19.37
N LYS A 147 9.98 -3.96 19.74
CA LYS A 147 9.07 -4.75 18.91
C LYS A 147 8.59 -3.93 17.73
N VAL A 148 9.25 -4.08 16.58
CA VAL A 148 8.91 -3.39 15.33
C VAL A 148 7.87 -4.19 14.55
N SER A 149 6.74 -3.56 14.25
CA SER A 149 5.75 -4.05 13.30
C SER A 149 5.72 -3.18 12.05
N TYR A 150 5.33 -3.76 10.92
CA TYR A 150 5.30 -3.02 9.65
C TYR A 150 4.12 -3.43 8.77
N LEU A 151 3.65 -2.48 7.96
CA LEU A 151 2.63 -2.71 6.95
C LEU A 151 3.13 -2.18 5.61
N TRP A 152 2.82 -2.93 4.55
CA TRP A 152 2.92 -2.43 3.19
C TRP A 152 1.63 -1.69 2.83
N ASN A 153 1.78 -0.53 2.20
CA ASN A 153 0.67 0.24 1.68
C ASN A 153 1.00 0.80 0.29
N GLU A 154 -0.01 1.28 -0.41
CA GLU A 154 0.14 1.89 -1.73
C GLU A 154 -0.48 3.29 -1.76
N ILE A 155 0.18 4.24 -2.44
CA ILE A 155 -0.35 5.59 -2.61
C ILE A 155 -1.60 5.53 -3.47
N SER A 156 -1.54 4.85 -4.63
CA SER A 156 -2.71 4.59 -5.46
C SER A 156 -3.39 3.31 -5.02
N LYS A 157 -4.57 3.44 -4.46
CA LYS A 157 -5.38 2.29 -4.00
C LYS A 157 -5.98 1.51 -5.14
N ILE A 158 -6.17 2.13 -6.30
CA ILE A 158 -6.71 1.49 -7.49
C ILE A 158 -5.70 1.66 -8.61
N GLY A 159 -5.05 0.56 -8.96
CA GLY A 159 -4.09 0.52 -10.06
C GLY A 159 -4.75 0.25 -11.42
N ASN A 160 -3.91 0.21 -12.44
CA ASN A 160 -4.29 -0.41 -13.69
C ASN A 160 -4.41 -1.93 -13.48
N GLY A 161 -5.51 -2.51 -13.92
CA GLY A 161 -5.71 -3.95 -13.93
C GLY A 161 -5.36 -4.54 -15.29
N TYR A 162 -6.36 -4.97 -16.04
CA TYR A 162 -6.17 -5.67 -17.30
C TYR A 162 -6.30 -4.76 -18.53
N ASN A 163 -5.40 -4.95 -19.50
CA ASN A 163 -5.47 -4.27 -20.79
C ASN A 163 -6.07 -5.23 -21.84
N ILE A 164 -7.29 -4.94 -22.28
CA ILE A 164 -8.05 -5.79 -23.19
C ILE A 164 -7.43 -5.89 -24.60
N HIS A 165 -6.70 -4.85 -25.04
CA HIS A 165 -6.08 -4.86 -26.36
C HIS A 165 -4.74 -5.61 -26.39
N LYS A 166 -4.09 -5.74 -25.23
CA LYS A 166 -2.78 -6.39 -25.09
C LYS A 166 -2.88 -7.77 -24.45
N ASP A 167 -4.09 -8.15 -24.05
CA ASP A 167 -4.37 -9.41 -23.31
C ASP A 167 -3.39 -9.67 -22.16
N LYS A 168 -3.14 -8.64 -21.33
CA LYS A 168 -2.21 -8.72 -20.21
C LYS A 168 -2.51 -7.69 -19.12
N VAL A 169 -1.98 -7.95 -17.93
CA VAL A 169 -1.98 -6.97 -16.84
C VAL A 169 -1.24 -5.70 -17.28
N SER A 170 -1.84 -4.56 -17.00
CA SER A 170 -1.28 -3.23 -17.25
C SER A 170 -0.63 -2.72 -15.99
N CYS A 171 0.69 -2.50 -16.04
CA CYS A 171 1.46 -1.97 -14.92
C CYS A 171 1.71 -0.48 -15.07
N GLY A 172 2.06 0.14 -13.95
CA GLY A 172 2.51 1.52 -13.90
C GLY A 172 1.43 2.50 -13.44
N LYS A 173 1.70 3.78 -13.64
CA LYS A 173 0.81 4.87 -13.21
C LYS A 173 -0.64 4.60 -13.62
N PRO A 174 -1.61 4.69 -12.69
CA PRO A 174 -3.03 4.57 -13.01
C PRO A 174 -3.44 5.54 -14.13
N LYS A 175 -4.33 5.09 -14.98
CA LYS A 175 -4.94 5.98 -15.98
C LYS A 175 -5.70 7.11 -15.27
N THR A 176 -5.68 8.30 -15.85
CA THR A 176 -6.31 9.49 -15.24
C THR A 176 -7.74 9.22 -14.80
N TYR A 177 -8.54 8.59 -15.65
CA TYR A 177 -9.93 8.25 -15.30
C TYR A 177 -10.06 7.28 -14.11
N ILE A 178 -9.09 6.37 -13.89
CA ILE A 178 -9.04 5.50 -12.71
C ILE A 178 -8.67 6.32 -11.48
N HIS A 179 -7.65 7.16 -11.60
CA HIS A 179 -7.19 8.03 -10.53
C HIS A 179 -8.28 9.01 -10.08
N ASP A 180 -8.99 9.65 -11.02
CA ASP A 180 -10.07 10.60 -10.72
C ASP A 180 -11.23 9.94 -9.97
N ILE A 181 -11.57 8.70 -10.35
CA ILE A 181 -12.59 7.90 -9.64
C ILE A 181 -12.10 7.54 -8.23
N GLU A 182 -10.86 7.11 -8.09
CA GLU A 182 -10.28 6.82 -6.78
C GLU A 182 -10.33 8.06 -5.87
N MET A 183 -9.85 9.20 -6.35
CA MET A 183 -9.84 10.45 -5.57
C MET A 183 -11.24 10.88 -5.13
N LYS A 184 -12.23 10.72 -6.00
CA LYS A 184 -13.60 11.13 -5.73
C LYS A 184 -14.35 10.17 -4.82
N HIS A 185 -14.11 8.87 -4.94
CA HIS A 185 -14.96 7.85 -4.32
C HIS A 185 -14.22 6.96 -3.31
N PHE A 186 -12.89 6.91 -3.34
CA PHE A 186 -12.10 5.99 -2.53
C PHE A 186 -10.79 6.58 -1.99
N ASN A 187 -10.76 7.87 -1.67
CA ASN A 187 -9.58 8.46 -1.02
C ASN A 187 -9.56 8.14 0.49
N VAL A 188 -9.20 6.91 0.81
CA VAL A 188 -9.20 6.37 2.19
C VAL A 188 -7.86 6.50 2.92
N SER A 189 -6.83 7.04 2.28
CA SER A 189 -5.45 7.03 2.79
C SER A 189 -5.29 7.71 4.15
N GLN A 190 -5.93 8.86 4.36
CA GLN A 190 -5.89 9.54 5.67
C GLN A 190 -6.69 8.77 6.73
N GLY A 191 -7.86 8.22 6.36
CA GLY A 191 -8.65 7.38 7.26
C GLY A 191 -7.91 6.13 7.74
N GLU A 192 -7.12 5.50 6.86
CA GLU A 192 -6.24 4.39 7.25
C GLU A 192 -5.18 4.82 8.27
N ILE A 193 -4.57 5.98 8.07
CA ILE A 193 -3.60 6.55 9.03
C ILE A 193 -4.26 6.80 10.38
N ASP A 194 -5.45 7.38 10.40
CA ASP A 194 -6.16 7.72 11.62
C ASP A 194 -6.58 6.48 12.42
N ILE A 195 -6.88 5.37 11.75
CA ILE A 195 -7.21 4.08 12.36
C ILE A 195 -5.96 3.34 12.83
N LEU A 196 -4.96 3.22 11.95
CA LEU A 196 -3.77 2.40 12.18
C LEU A 196 -2.73 3.08 13.07
N LYS A 197 -2.73 4.42 13.10
CA LYS A 197 -1.82 5.25 13.92
C LYS A 197 -0.36 4.81 13.79
N PRO A 198 0.22 4.81 12.57
CA PRO A 198 1.62 4.49 12.39
C PRO A 198 2.50 5.53 13.10
N ASP A 199 3.59 5.08 13.73
CA ASP A 199 4.59 5.98 14.29
C ASP A 199 5.46 6.58 13.19
N VAL A 200 5.80 5.74 12.20
CA VAL A 200 6.64 6.12 11.06
C VAL A 200 5.94 5.77 9.74
N ILE A 201 5.98 6.71 8.81
CA ILE A 201 5.65 6.45 7.39
C ILE A 201 6.89 6.63 6.55
N ILE A 202 7.14 5.70 5.63
CA ILE A 202 8.22 5.78 4.65
C ILE A 202 7.63 5.66 3.25
N PHE A 203 7.72 6.72 2.44
CA PHE A 203 7.33 6.66 1.04
C PHE A 203 8.50 6.20 0.17
N LEU A 204 8.45 4.94 -0.27
CA LEU A 204 9.38 4.35 -1.25
C LEU A 204 8.85 4.42 -2.69
N ALA A 205 8.02 5.39 -2.97
CA ALA A 205 7.23 5.46 -4.20
C ALA A 205 7.98 6.05 -5.41
N GLY A 206 9.21 6.49 -5.21
CA GLY A 206 10.02 7.15 -6.23
C GLY A 206 9.76 8.67 -6.32
N LYS A 207 10.68 9.38 -6.97
CA LYS A 207 10.66 10.86 -7.07
C LYS A 207 9.38 11.43 -7.70
N ASP A 208 8.80 10.69 -8.63
CA ASP A 208 7.62 11.13 -9.40
C ASP A 208 6.29 10.97 -8.63
N ALA A 209 6.33 10.41 -7.41
CA ALA A 209 5.12 10.19 -6.61
C ALA A 209 4.70 11.43 -5.80
N THR A 210 5.54 12.47 -5.75
CA THR A 210 5.27 13.66 -4.93
C THR A 210 3.89 14.28 -5.17
N PRO A 211 3.43 14.52 -6.41
CA PRO A 211 2.10 15.09 -6.64
C PRO A 211 0.98 14.26 -6.02
N TYR A 212 1.07 12.94 -6.11
CA TYR A 212 0.06 12.03 -5.55
C TYR A 212 0.07 12.03 -4.02
N ILE A 213 1.25 12.13 -3.41
CA ILE A 213 1.36 12.25 -1.94
C ILE A 213 0.70 13.56 -1.49
N LEU A 214 1.00 14.68 -2.17
CA LEU A 214 0.42 15.99 -1.84
C LEU A 214 -1.11 16.03 -2.00
N GLU A 215 -1.65 15.28 -2.94
CA GLU A 215 -3.08 15.22 -3.23
C GLU A 215 -3.85 14.35 -2.23
N LYS A 216 -3.24 13.26 -1.76
CA LYS A 216 -3.95 12.22 -0.98
C LYS A 216 -3.84 12.37 0.53
N PHE A 217 -2.83 13.07 1.01
CA PHE A 217 -2.55 13.16 2.44
C PHE A 217 -2.69 14.59 2.96
N ASN A 218 -3.16 14.72 4.19
CA ASN A 218 -3.23 16.01 4.89
C ASN A 218 -1.82 16.45 5.32
N ILE A 219 -1.06 16.99 4.35
CA ILE A 219 0.30 17.46 4.60
C ILE A 219 0.27 18.81 5.27
N ILE A 220 0.90 18.88 6.45
CA ILE A 220 1.01 20.11 7.24
C ILE A 220 2.24 20.90 6.79
N THR A 221 3.39 20.24 6.67
CA THR A 221 4.64 20.87 6.23
C THR A 221 5.49 19.91 5.41
N SER A 222 6.35 20.47 4.55
CA SER A 222 7.36 19.71 3.82
C SER A 222 8.69 20.42 3.99
N HIS A 223 9.69 19.69 4.44
CA HIS A 223 11.05 20.21 4.64
C HIS A 223 11.93 19.89 3.45
N ALA A 224 12.75 20.84 3.05
CA ALA A 224 13.76 20.60 2.03
C ALA A 224 14.72 19.49 2.48
N PRO A 225 15.18 18.63 1.57
CA PRO A 225 16.17 17.62 1.90
C PRO A 225 17.49 18.29 2.29
N SER A 226 18.28 17.62 3.14
CA SER A 226 19.61 18.10 3.47
C SER A 226 20.54 18.00 2.26
N LEU A 227 21.58 18.84 2.22
CA LEU A 227 22.59 18.81 1.14
C LEU A 227 23.34 17.48 1.09
N GLU A 228 23.55 16.83 2.24
CA GLU A 228 24.24 15.55 2.34
C GLU A 228 23.39 14.36 1.84
N PHE A 229 22.08 14.39 2.13
CA PHE A 229 21.10 13.37 1.73
C PHE A 229 19.93 13.97 0.94
N PRO A 230 20.17 14.46 -0.27
CA PRO A 230 19.14 15.09 -1.09
C PRO A 230 18.05 14.12 -1.53
N GLU A 231 18.31 12.82 -1.43
CA GLU A 231 17.36 11.75 -1.74
C GLU A 231 16.34 11.46 -0.63
N ILE A 232 16.45 12.11 0.54
CA ILE A 232 15.53 11.89 1.68
C ILE A 232 14.97 13.24 2.14
N SER A 233 13.65 13.39 2.04
CA SER A 233 12.92 14.54 2.56
C SER A 233 12.08 14.14 3.78
N GLU A 234 11.84 15.08 4.67
CA GLU A 234 10.89 14.96 5.76
C GLU A 234 9.62 15.73 5.40
N ILE A 235 8.48 15.10 5.66
CA ILE A 235 7.17 15.76 5.54
C ILE A 235 6.39 15.51 6.82
N THR A 236 5.46 16.41 7.13
CA THR A 236 4.56 16.24 8.27
C THR A 236 3.16 15.93 7.76
N ILE A 237 2.64 14.78 8.15
CA ILE A 237 1.28 14.36 7.89
C ILE A 237 0.51 14.36 9.21
N SER A 238 -0.76 14.76 9.18
CA SER A 238 -1.62 14.73 10.36
C SER A 238 -1.65 13.33 10.99
N ASN A 239 -1.54 13.29 12.33
CA ASN A 239 -1.60 12.08 13.14
C ASN A 239 -0.45 11.06 12.94
N VAL A 240 0.68 11.49 12.36
CA VAL A 240 1.89 10.66 12.22
C VAL A 240 3.06 11.34 12.91
N LYS A 241 3.81 10.60 13.73
CA LYS A 241 4.95 11.16 14.47
C LYS A 241 6.13 11.50 13.58
N TYR A 242 6.41 10.67 12.58
CA TYR A 242 7.55 10.87 11.68
C TYR A 242 7.29 10.33 10.27
N VAL A 243 7.57 11.15 9.26
CA VAL A 243 7.35 10.78 7.87
C VAL A 243 8.57 11.10 7.03
N LEU A 244 9.07 10.08 6.36
CA LEU A 244 10.16 10.16 5.40
C LEU A 244 9.65 9.91 3.98
N LYS A 245 10.09 10.74 3.05
CA LYS A 245 9.84 10.58 1.62
C LYS A 245 11.16 10.41 0.90
N THR A 246 11.26 9.34 0.11
CA THR A 246 12.44 9.13 -0.73
C THR A 246 12.30 9.82 -2.08
N ASN A 247 13.37 10.44 -2.54
CA ASN A 247 13.48 11.13 -3.83
C ASN A 247 14.33 10.34 -4.85
N PHE A 248 14.78 9.13 -4.50
CA PHE A 248 15.44 8.23 -5.44
C PHE A 248 14.42 7.38 -6.24
N ASN A 249 14.91 6.61 -7.19
CA ASN A 249 14.05 5.79 -8.03
C ASN A 249 13.30 4.73 -7.21
N HIS A 250 12.06 4.45 -7.63
CA HIS A 250 11.27 3.37 -7.05
C HIS A 250 12.05 2.03 -7.10
N PRO A 251 12.00 1.18 -6.04
CA PRO A 251 12.76 -0.07 -5.99
C PRO A 251 12.59 -0.98 -7.22
N SER A 252 11.40 -1.01 -7.82
CA SER A 252 11.14 -1.78 -9.04
C SER A 252 11.68 -1.14 -10.32
N ARG A 253 12.20 0.10 -10.28
CA ARG A 253 12.56 0.90 -11.45
C ARG A 253 13.99 1.44 -11.42
N GLY A 254 14.95 0.57 -11.11
CA GLY A 254 16.36 0.93 -11.23
C GLY A 254 16.98 1.59 -9.99
N LEU A 255 16.52 1.21 -8.81
CA LEU A 255 17.21 1.55 -7.57
C LEU A 255 18.58 0.84 -7.52
N SER A 256 19.65 1.62 -7.54
CA SER A 256 21.01 1.07 -7.51
C SER A 256 21.38 0.56 -6.11
N LYS A 257 22.36 -0.35 -6.06
CA LYS A 257 22.92 -0.81 -4.78
C LYS A 257 23.56 0.37 -4.03
N GLU A 258 24.32 1.20 -4.71
CA GLU A 258 24.96 2.40 -4.14
C GLU A 258 23.96 3.34 -3.47
N THR A 259 22.83 3.62 -4.14
CA THR A 259 21.76 4.45 -3.57
C THR A 259 21.20 3.84 -2.29
N ARG A 260 20.99 2.52 -2.26
CA ARG A 260 20.51 1.82 -1.06
C ARG A 260 21.53 1.86 0.08
N ASP A 261 22.77 1.49 -0.22
CA ASP A 261 23.86 1.42 0.77
C ASP A 261 24.13 2.80 1.41
N LYS A 262 23.90 3.89 0.67
CA LYS A 262 23.98 5.26 1.19
C LYS A 262 22.76 5.65 2.03
N ASN A 263 21.55 5.42 1.51
CA ASN A 263 20.35 6.08 2.05
C ASN A 263 19.60 5.24 3.10
N TYR A 264 19.65 3.90 3.06
CA TYR A 264 18.93 3.08 4.03
C TYR A 264 19.48 3.20 5.46
N PRO A 265 20.82 3.21 5.68
CA PRO A 265 21.36 3.50 7.00
C PRO A 265 20.94 4.89 7.52
N GLU A 266 20.86 5.89 6.64
CA GLU A 266 20.43 7.23 7.02
C GLU A 266 18.94 7.28 7.42
N ILE A 267 18.07 6.56 6.70
CA ILE A 267 16.66 6.41 7.11
C ILE A 267 16.57 5.85 8.52
N VAL A 268 17.32 4.77 8.80
CA VAL A 268 17.33 4.14 10.11
C VAL A 268 17.86 5.07 11.18
N ARG A 269 18.98 5.77 10.90
CA ARG A 269 19.59 6.74 11.81
C ARG A 269 18.60 7.85 12.20
N ARG A 270 17.86 8.40 11.23
CA ARG A 270 16.85 9.44 11.47
C ARG A 270 15.70 8.92 12.32
N ILE A 271 15.22 7.69 12.06
CA ILE A 271 14.19 7.07 12.88
C ILE A 271 14.69 6.93 14.32
N LYS A 272 15.88 6.39 14.54
CA LYS A 272 16.48 6.28 15.89
C LYS A 272 16.55 7.63 16.58
N GLN A 273 17.05 8.64 15.91
CA GLN A 273 17.16 9.99 16.48
C GLN A 273 15.80 10.57 16.85
N GLN A 274 14.78 10.39 16.01
CA GLN A 274 13.43 10.90 16.24
C GLN A 274 12.77 10.29 17.49
N PHE A 275 13.07 9.04 17.78
CA PHE A 275 12.46 8.31 18.90
C PHE A 275 13.38 8.21 20.13
N GLY A 276 14.57 8.81 20.09
CA GLY A 276 15.53 8.77 21.19
C GLY A 276 16.09 7.38 21.46
N LEU A 277 16.26 6.57 20.41
CA LEU A 277 16.61 5.16 20.43
C LEU A 277 18.06 4.92 20.01
#